data_5bd4cff8e04e3551a936ce5220a0eda2
#
_entry.id   5bd4cff8e04e3551a936ce5220a0eda2
#
_cell.length_a   1.000
_cell.length_b   1.000
_cell.length_c   1.000
_cell.angle_alpha   90.00
_cell.angle_beta   90.00
_cell.angle_gamma   90.00
#
_symmetry.space_group_name_H-M   'P 1'
#
loop_
_entity.id
_entity.type
_entity.pdbx_description
1 polymer ?
#
loop_
_entity_poly.entity_id
_entity_poly.type
_entity_poly.pdbx_seq_one_letter_code
_entity_poly.pdbx_strand_id
1 'polypeptide(L)' 'MDKVTSLDKFRIPIGNQEIELQEFVFEAGGMPLLRTRIRERSRFTIFDIDPATAAHWGKVLCAWAETQPGGSGGKEEAV' A
#
# COMPACT_ATOMS: atom_id res chain seq x y z
N MET A 1 -12.62 -20.99 -2.37
CA MET A 1 -11.30 -20.59 -2.87
C MET A 1 -10.98 -19.18 -2.40
N ASP A 2 -9.79 -18.99 -1.88
CA ASP A 2 -9.40 -17.65 -1.45
C ASP A 2 -9.35 -16.71 -2.65
N LYS A 3 -9.64 -15.45 -2.40
CA LYS A 3 -9.68 -14.47 -3.48
C LYS A 3 -8.66 -13.37 -3.24
N VAL A 4 -7.85 -13.09 -4.24
CA VAL A 4 -6.85 -12.05 -4.19
C VAL A 4 -7.16 -11.03 -5.30
N THR A 5 -7.27 -9.77 -4.91
CA THR A 5 -7.57 -8.70 -5.85
C THR A 5 -6.49 -7.64 -5.76
N SER A 6 -5.85 -7.32 -6.89
CA SER A 6 -4.85 -6.27 -6.91
C SER A 6 -5.54 -4.92 -6.85
N LEU A 7 -5.13 -4.10 -5.89
CA LEU A 7 -5.70 -2.77 -5.71
C LEU A 7 -4.86 -1.70 -6.38
N ASP A 8 -3.54 -1.85 -6.31
CA ASP A 8 -2.63 -0.86 -6.86
C ASP A 8 -1.25 -1.48 -7.02
N LYS A 9 -0.50 -0.96 -7.96
CA LYS A 9 0.86 -1.42 -8.22
C LYS A 9 1.64 -0.24 -8.77
N PHE A 10 2.72 0.09 -8.10
CA PHE A 10 3.52 1.25 -8.51
C PHE A 10 4.97 1.05 -8.15
N ARG A 11 5.82 1.89 -8.71
CA ARG A 11 7.26 1.83 -8.50
C ARG A 11 7.74 3.07 -7.78
N ILE A 12 8.61 2.89 -6.81
CA ILE A 12 9.22 4.00 -6.09
C ILE A 12 10.40 4.51 -6.92
N PRO A 13 10.35 5.76 -7.40
CA PRO A 13 11.38 6.25 -8.32
C PRO A 13 12.79 6.27 -7.71
N ILE A 14 12.89 6.66 -6.45
CA ILE A 14 14.21 6.84 -5.84
C ILE A 14 14.93 5.53 -5.60
N GLY A 15 14.21 4.49 -5.23
CA GLY A 15 14.83 3.20 -4.93
C GLY A 15 14.51 2.12 -5.94
N ASN A 16 13.61 2.41 -6.86
CA ASN A 16 13.19 1.49 -7.90
C ASN A 16 12.51 0.23 -7.36
N GLN A 17 12.03 0.27 -6.13
CA GLN A 17 11.24 -0.83 -5.59
C GLN A 17 9.84 -0.82 -6.20
N GLU A 18 9.28 -2.00 -6.36
CA GLU A 18 7.90 -2.13 -6.83
C GLU A 18 7.01 -2.52 -5.66
N ILE A 19 5.93 -1.78 -5.47
CA ILE A 19 4.97 -2.04 -4.40
C ILE A 19 3.65 -2.43 -5.02
N GLU A 20 3.09 -3.53 -4.53
CA GLU A 20 1.74 -3.93 -4.92
C GLU A 20 0.89 -4.12 -3.67
N LEU A 21 -0.31 -3.58 -3.71
CA LEU A 21 -1.29 -3.73 -2.65
C LEU A 21 -2.41 -4.63 -3.14
N GLN A 22 -2.74 -5.66 -2.37
CA GLN A 22 -3.76 -6.62 -2.75
C GLN A 22 -4.73 -6.83 -1.60
N GLU A 23 -5.99 -7.02 -1.94
CA GLU A 23 -6.97 -7.46 -0.95
C GLU A 23 -6.99 -8.98 -0.94
N PHE A 24 -6.91 -9.57 0.25
CA PHE A 24 -6.95 -11.00 0.41
C PHE A 24 -8.19 -11.38 1.21
N VAL A 25 -9.07 -12.16 0.58
CA VAL A 25 -10.31 -12.60 1.21
C VAL A 25 -10.27 -14.12 1.32
N PHE A 26 -10.39 -14.63 2.55
CA PHE A 26 -10.36 -16.07 2.79
C PHE A 26 -11.70 -16.69 2.48
N GLU A 27 -11.68 -17.86 1.85
CA GLU A 27 -12.90 -18.57 1.53
C GLU A 27 -13.68 -18.93 2.78
N ALA A 28 -12.97 -19.28 3.85
CA ALA A 28 -13.61 -19.67 5.10
C ALA A 28 -14.24 -18.49 5.82
N GLY A 29 -14.06 -17.30 5.30
CA GLY A 29 -14.59 -16.10 5.93
C GLY A 29 -13.56 -15.45 6.82
N GLY A 30 -14.01 -14.48 7.58
CA GLY A 30 -13.12 -13.70 8.40
C GLY A 30 -12.86 -12.35 7.80
N MET A 31 -12.02 -11.59 8.48
CA MET A 31 -11.73 -10.23 8.08
C MET A 31 -10.82 -10.23 6.86
N PRO A 32 -11.18 -9.45 5.81
CA PRO A 32 -10.25 -9.28 4.70
C PRO A 32 -8.96 -8.64 5.17
N LEU A 33 -7.86 -9.02 4.55
CA LEU A 33 -6.55 -8.47 4.88
C LEU A 33 -5.97 -7.71 3.69
N LEU A 34 -5.15 -6.73 3.97
CA LEU A 34 -4.40 -6.02 2.95
C LEU A 34 -3.02 -6.65 2.87
N ARG A 35 -2.69 -7.20 1.71
CA ARG A 35 -1.38 -7.78 1.47
C ARG A 35 -0.51 -6.76 0.78
N THR A 36 0.65 -6.47 1.39
CA THR A 36 1.63 -5.58 0.83
C THR A 36 2.79 -6.42 0.31
N ARG A 37 3.08 -6.27 -0.98
CA ARG A 37 4.19 -6.96 -1.62
C ARG A 37 5.19 -5.92 -2.10
N ILE A 38 6.42 -6.06 -1.64
CA ILE A 38 7.50 -5.15 -2.02
C ILE A 38 8.57 -5.98 -2.72
N ARG A 39 8.87 -5.62 -3.95
CA ARG A 39 9.93 -6.28 -4.69
C ARG A 39 11.10 -5.33 -4.86
N GLU A 40 12.26 -5.77 -4.42
CA GLU A 40 13.50 -5.02 -4.58
C GLU A 40 14.49 -5.96 -5.28
N ARG A 41 14.69 -5.74 -6.56
CA ARG A 41 15.47 -6.63 -7.43
C ARG A 41 14.81 -8.02 -7.42
N SER A 42 15.50 -9.05 -6.94
CA SER A 42 14.95 -10.40 -6.88
C SER A 42 14.40 -10.74 -5.50
N ARG A 43 14.39 -9.78 -4.58
CA ARG A 43 13.95 -10.00 -3.20
C ARG A 43 12.51 -9.52 -3.04
N PHE A 44 11.74 -10.30 -2.29
CA PHE A 44 10.35 -9.96 -1.99
C PHE A 44 10.16 -9.84 -0.50
N THR A 45 9.40 -8.83 -0.10
CA THR A 45 8.88 -8.72 1.25
C THR A 45 7.36 -8.73 1.15
N ILE A 46 6.73 -9.62 1.88
CA ILE A 46 5.28 -9.78 1.82
C ILE A 46 4.76 -9.85 3.24
N PHE A 47 3.76 -9.04 3.54
CA PHE A 47 3.11 -9.08 4.84
C PHE A 47 1.66 -8.65 4.69
N ASP A 48 0.83 -9.09 5.65
CA ASP A 48 -0.60 -8.79 5.66
C ASP A 48 -0.93 -7.94 6.86
N ILE A 49 -1.82 -6.96 6.67
CA ILE A 49 -2.28 -6.12 7.75
C ILE A 49 -3.80 -6.06 7.76
N ASP A 50 -4.35 -5.80 8.93
CA ASP A 50 -5.79 -5.66 9.11
C ASP A 50 -6.24 -4.26 8.69
N PRO A 51 -7.56 -4.07 8.48
CA PRO A 51 -8.07 -2.77 8.04
C PRO A 51 -7.74 -1.61 8.98
N ALA A 52 -7.78 -1.83 10.29
CA ALA A 52 -7.49 -0.75 11.23
C ALA A 52 -6.02 -0.31 11.14
N THR A 53 -5.12 -1.27 11.01
CA THR A 53 -3.70 -0.97 10.83
C THR A 53 -3.46 -0.25 9.52
N ALA A 54 -4.14 -0.67 8.46
CA ALA A 54 -4.03 -0.01 7.16
C ALA A 54 -4.48 1.44 7.25
N ALA A 55 -5.60 1.69 7.95
CA ALA A 55 -6.10 3.04 8.11
C ALA A 55 -5.12 3.92 8.86
N HIS A 56 -4.54 3.39 9.94
CA HIS A 56 -3.55 4.13 10.72
C HIS A 56 -2.31 4.44 9.88
N TRP A 57 -1.79 3.44 9.21
CA TRP A 57 -0.61 3.60 8.38
C TRP A 57 -0.85 4.63 7.29
N GLY A 58 -1.99 4.54 6.62
CA GLY A 58 -2.34 5.49 5.58
C GLY A 58 -2.42 6.92 6.07
N LYS A 59 -2.99 7.12 7.26
CA LYS A 59 -3.08 8.45 7.86
C LYS A 59 -1.71 9.03 8.15
N VAL A 60 -0.82 8.21 8.70
CA VAL A 60 0.53 8.68 9.02
C VAL A 60 1.29 9.04 7.75
N LEU A 61 1.18 8.20 6.72
CA LEU A 61 1.82 8.48 5.45
C LEU A 61 1.32 9.79 4.83
N CYS A 62 0.01 9.97 4.81
CA CYS A 62 -0.59 11.18 4.25
C CYS A 62 -0.22 12.42 5.06
N ALA A 63 -0.28 12.31 6.39
CA ALA A 63 0.01 13.44 7.26
C ALA A 63 1.45 13.93 7.07
N TRP A 64 2.39 12.98 6.99
CA TRP A 64 3.78 13.37 6.77
C TRP A 64 3.98 13.99 5.39
N ALA A 65 3.41 13.35 4.36
CA ALA A 65 3.59 13.82 3.00
C ALA A 65 3.08 15.25 2.81
N GLU A 66 1.97 15.57 3.47
CA GLU A 66 1.36 16.89 3.34
C GLU A 66 2.23 18.01 3.91
N THR A 67 3.18 17.68 4.78
CA THR A 67 4.10 18.67 5.32
C THR A 67 5.28 18.93 4.39
N GLN A 68 5.40 18.20 3.28
CA GLN A 68 6.56 18.26 2.41
C GLN A 68 6.20 18.87 1.05
N PRO A 69 7.14 19.56 0.40
CA PRO A 69 6.89 20.03 -0.96
C PRO A 69 6.61 18.85 -1.89
N GLY A 70 5.58 18.98 -2.70
CA GLY A 70 5.24 17.94 -3.64
C GLY A 70 4.46 16.78 -3.07
N GLY A 71 4.21 16.81 -1.75
CA GLY A 71 3.51 15.72 -1.11
C GLY A 71 2.03 15.94 -0.90
N SER A 72 1.47 16.99 -1.43
CA SER A 72 0.05 17.32 -1.22
C SER A 72 -0.86 16.47 -2.07
N GLY A 73 -0.46 15.25 -2.26
CA GLY A 73 -1.35 14.28 -2.85
C GLY A 73 -1.84 14.65 -4.20
N GLY A 74 -1.11 15.05 -5.02
CA GLY A 74 -1.61 15.28 -6.34
C GLY A 74 -2.68 16.33 -6.44
N LYS A 75 -2.71 17.15 -5.55
CA LYS A 75 -3.60 18.23 -5.76
C LYS A 75 -2.90 19.36 -6.41
N GLU A 76 -2.83 19.33 -6.62
CA GLU A 76 -2.22 19.94 -6.92
C GLU A 76 -2.05 20.92 -6.80
N GLU A 77 -2.18 20.91 -6.48
CA GLU A 77 -1.99 21.43 -6.29
C GLU A 77 -1.54 22.10 -6.12
N ALA A 78 -1.54 22.37 -6.19
CA ALA A 78 -1.11 22.73 -6.03
C ALA A 78 -0.75 23.44 -6.08
N VAL A 79 -0.72 23.86 -6.16
CA VAL A 79 -0.26 24.37 -6.19
C VAL A 79 0.08 24.86 -6.33
#